data_830957ac80016dd4d213afd9c16bbbd2
#
_entry.id   830957ac80016dd4d213afd9c16bbbd2
#
_cell.length_a   1.000
_cell.length_b   1.000
_cell.length_c   1.000
_cell.angle_alpha   90.00
_cell.angle_beta   90.00
_cell.angle_gamma   90.00
#
_symmetry.space_group_name_H-M   'P 1'
#
loop_
_entity.id
_entity.type
_entity.pdbx_description
1 polymer ?
#
loop_
_entity_poly.entity_id
_entity_poly.type
_entity_poly.pdbx_seq_one_letter_code
_entity_poly.pdbx_strand_id
1 'polypeptide(L)'
;VTAALVAFLEIQMAPASSLIPKLQLVLNAVAVAAVMLFFNAPALAAERELTVDEFSVVKLTVTAVPGARSSNTLGPQREGTGVVIDSSGLVLTIGYLVTEADTIELTTADGRKFPANVIGFDNTTGLGLVKSMKPLPIKPVDFGQSSAANLRDIVLIVGFDGVAPAYIVSKRPFVGYWEYLLDEAIYTAPATVNWQGAALLSREGKLLGIGSLAVGDAVGKSAVPGNMFVPIDTLKPVLGDFIANGRVTTKPRPWLGITSQEIQGKVIVTRVSAEGPAEEAGLRAGDIIVGLGGQPLTGQADFYTRLWKSGDAGVEVTLDVLKGNKIEPIKVKSMAREGHFRSKPVY
;
A
#
# COMPACT_ATOMS: atom_id res chain seq x y z
N VAL A 1 -18.89 -31.70 -44.57
CA VAL A 1 -18.49 -30.76 -45.62
C VAL A 1 -18.85 -31.32 -46.98
N THR A 2 -18.65 -32.62 -47.26
CA THR A 2 -18.92 -33.26 -48.57
C THR A 2 -20.42 -33.32 -48.92
N ALA A 3 -21.31 -33.57 -47.95
CA ALA A 3 -22.75 -33.64 -48.16
C ALA A 3 -23.41 -32.29 -48.46
N ALA A 4 -22.89 -31.20 -47.87
CA ALA A 4 -23.36 -29.84 -48.12
C ALA A 4 -22.95 -29.34 -49.50
N LEU A 5 -21.76 -29.72 -50.00
CA LEU A 5 -21.26 -29.35 -51.32
C LEU A 5 -22.04 -30.06 -52.43
N VAL A 6 -22.44 -31.34 -52.25
CA VAL A 6 -23.26 -32.10 -53.18
C VAL A 6 -24.69 -31.51 -53.25
N ALA A 7 -25.27 -31.13 -52.13
CA ALA A 7 -26.57 -30.46 -52.08
C ALA A 7 -26.58 -29.09 -52.76
N PHE A 8 -25.46 -28.33 -52.72
CA PHE A 8 -25.32 -27.03 -53.35
C PHE A 8 -25.22 -27.16 -54.88
N LEU A 9 -24.55 -28.16 -55.41
CA LEU A 9 -24.46 -28.46 -56.85
C LEU A 9 -25.78 -28.92 -57.44
N GLU A 10 -26.62 -29.69 -56.71
CA GLU A 10 -27.94 -30.11 -57.16
C GLU A 10 -28.97 -28.96 -57.22
N ILE A 11 -28.80 -27.89 -56.43
CA ILE A 11 -29.69 -26.72 -56.45
C ILE A 11 -29.53 -25.88 -57.73
N GLN A 12 -28.36 -25.87 -58.33
CA GLN A 12 -28.11 -25.10 -59.57
C GLN A 12 -28.72 -25.68 -60.86
N MET A 13 -29.17 -26.94 -60.84
CA MET A 13 -29.67 -27.63 -62.04
C MET A 13 -31.15 -27.98 -61.97
N ALA A 14 -31.91 -27.53 -60.99
CA ALA A 14 -33.32 -27.89 -60.79
C ALA A 14 -34.31 -26.79 -61.25
N PRO A 15 -35.47 -27.13 -61.81
CA PRO A 15 -36.50 -26.15 -62.16
C PRO A 15 -37.05 -25.42 -60.93
N ALA A 16 -37.45 -24.15 -61.09
CA ALA A 16 -37.80 -23.24 -60.01
C ALA A 16 -38.86 -23.75 -58.99
N SER A 17 -39.73 -24.63 -59.41
CA SER A 17 -40.80 -25.24 -58.55
C SER A 17 -40.31 -26.28 -57.55
N SER A 18 -39.06 -26.79 -57.67
CA SER A 18 -38.48 -27.80 -56.79
C SER A 18 -37.41 -27.20 -55.85
N LEU A 19 -37.14 -25.91 -55.91
CA LEU A 19 -36.10 -25.23 -55.14
C LEU A 19 -36.50 -24.95 -53.69
N ILE A 20 -37.78 -24.68 -53.44
CA ILE A 20 -38.25 -24.29 -52.08
C ILE A 20 -38.01 -25.37 -51.04
N PRO A 21 -38.37 -26.66 -51.21
CA PRO A 21 -38.13 -27.67 -50.22
C PRO A 21 -36.65 -28.02 -49.99
N LYS A 22 -35.83 -27.91 -51.06
CA LYS A 22 -34.37 -28.14 -50.98
C LYS A 22 -33.65 -26.99 -50.25
N LEU A 23 -34.08 -25.75 -50.43
CA LEU A 23 -33.58 -24.58 -49.73
C LEU A 23 -33.92 -24.64 -48.22
N GLN A 24 -35.13 -25.10 -47.88
CA GLN A 24 -35.55 -25.27 -46.49
C GLN A 24 -34.72 -26.35 -45.81
N LEU A 25 -34.37 -27.43 -46.49
CA LEU A 25 -33.52 -28.49 -45.94
C LEU A 25 -32.10 -28.00 -45.66
N VAL A 26 -31.52 -27.18 -46.55
CA VAL A 26 -30.19 -26.61 -46.35
C VAL A 26 -30.20 -25.58 -45.22
N LEU A 27 -31.22 -24.73 -45.12
CA LEU A 27 -31.36 -23.76 -44.01
C LEU A 27 -31.52 -24.48 -42.67
N ASN A 28 -32.29 -25.57 -42.59
CA ASN A 28 -32.41 -26.34 -41.35
C ASN A 28 -31.11 -27.06 -40.99
N ALA A 29 -30.36 -27.59 -41.96
CA ALA A 29 -29.06 -28.22 -41.74
C ALA A 29 -27.99 -27.20 -41.22
N VAL A 30 -28.00 -25.98 -41.79
CA VAL A 30 -27.11 -24.87 -41.32
C VAL A 30 -27.52 -24.42 -39.91
N ALA A 31 -28.83 -24.33 -39.62
CA ALA A 31 -29.29 -23.96 -38.29
C ALA A 31 -28.91 -25.01 -37.22
N VAL A 32 -29.03 -26.30 -37.54
CA VAL A 32 -28.63 -27.40 -36.64
C VAL A 32 -27.11 -27.41 -36.47
N ALA A 33 -26.32 -27.18 -37.52
CA ALA A 33 -24.85 -27.06 -37.42
C ALA A 33 -24.41 -25.84 -36.59
N ALA A 34 -25.09 -24.71 -36.70
CA ALA A 34 -24.85 -23.53 -35.90
C ALA A 34 -25.17 -23.79 -34.41
N VAL A 35 -26.29 -24.45 -34.11
CA VAL A 35 -26.66 -24.85 -32.74
C VAL A 35 -25.61 -25.81 -32.16
N MET A 36 -25.14 -26.79 -32.94
CA MET A 36 -24.09 -27.72 -32.50
C MET A 36 -22.74 -27.05 -32.26
N LEU A 37 -22.42 -25.98 -33.00
CA LEU A 37 -21.23 -25.20 -32.77
C LEU A 37 -21.31 -24.37 -31.49
N PHE A 38 -22.50 -23.89 -31.11
CA PHE A 38 -22.71 -23.21 -29.80
C PHE A 38 -22.63 -24.17 -28.61
N PHE A 39 -23.05 -25.44 -28.76
CA PHE A 39 -22.95 -26.45 -27.69
C PHE A 39 -21.54 -27.04 -27.52
N ASN A 40 -20.66 -26.91 -28.54
CA ASN A 40 -19.26 -27.33 -28.46
C ASN A 40 -18.29 -26.16 -28.24
N ALA A 41 -18.79 -24.97 -27.88
CA ALA A 41 -17.89 -23.95 -27.31
C ALA A 41 -17.23 -24.60 -26.08
N PRO A 42 -15.88 -24.64 -26.01
CA PRO A 42 -15.25 -25.09 -24.77
C PRO A 42 -15.86 -24.24 -23.67
N ALA A 43 -16.41 -24.90 -22.64
CA ALA A 43 -16.83 -24.20 -21.44
C ALA A 43 -15.64 -23.34 -21.06
N LEU A 44 -15.79 -22.00 -21.17
CA LEU A 44 -14.80 -21.09 -20.58
C LEU A 44 -14.63 -21.63 -19.17
N ALA A 45 -13.44 -22.13 -18.87
CA ALA A 45 -13.12 -22.55 -17.52
C ALA A 45 -13.55 -21.39 -16.64
N ALA A 46 -14.52 -21.63 -15.76
CA ALA A 46 -14.99 -20.62 -14.84
C ALA A 46 -13.72 -20.09 -14.17
N GLU A 47 -13.40 -18.81 -14.38
CA GLU A 47 -12.27 -18.19 -13.72
C GLU A 47 -12.49 -18.42 -12.24
N ARG A 48 -11.63 -19.23 -11.63
CA ARG A 48 -11.69 -19.52 -10.21
C ARG A 48 -11.49 -18.21 -9.49
N GLU A 49 -12.52 -17.72 -8.84
CA GLU A 49 -12.44 -16.54 -8.02
C GLU A 49 -11.46 -16.82 -6.87
N LEU A 50 -10.36 -16.05 -6.83
CA LEU A 50 -9.37 -16.19 -5.78
C LEU A 50 -9.96 -15.66 -4.46
N THR A 51 -9.94 -16.49 -3.44
CA THR A 51 -10.45 -16.16 -2.12
C THR A 51 -9.34 -15.86 -1.14
N VAL A 52 -9.62 -15.06 -0.13
CA VAL A 52 -8.62 -14.53 0.83
C VAL A 52 -7.96 -15.65 1.66
N ASP A 53 -8.68 -16.74 1.92
CA ASP A 53 -8.21 -17.92 2.68
C ASP A 53 -7.08 -18.70 1.97
N GLU A 54 -6.86 -18.46 0.69
CA GLU A 54 -5.72 -19.02 -0.06
C GLU A 54 -4.40 -18.29 0.17
N PHE A 55 -4.44 -17.12 0.84
CA PHE A 55 -3.29 -16.24 1.02
C PHE A 55 -2.86 -16.13 2.49
N SER A 56 -1.64 -15.66 2.68
CA SER A 56 -0.98 -15.51 3.99
C SER A 56 -1.41 -14.22 4.71
N VAL A 57 -2.70 -13.89 4.74
CA VAL A 57 -3.21 -12.64 5.31
C VAL A 57 -4.19 -12.87 6.45
N VAL A 58 -4.28 -11.90 7.35
CA VAL A 58 -5.22 -11.84 8.46
C VAL A 58 -5.84 -10.45 8.54
N LYS A 59 -7.05 -10.34 9.06
CA LYS A 59 -7.59 -9.04 9.48
C LYS A 59 -6.87 -8.59 10.74
N LEU A 60 -6.46 -7.33 10.75
CA LEU A 60 -5.85 -6.65 11.89
C LEU A 60 -6.86 -5.65 12.43
N THR A 61 -7.26 -5.80 13.69
CA THR A 61 -8.09 -4.84 14.41
C THR A 61 -7.28 -4.30 15.59
N VAL A 62 -7.18 -2.97 15.69
CA VAL A 62 -6.35 -2.30 16.67
C VAL A 62 -7.17 -1.27 17.44
N THR A 63 -7.05 -1.27 18.75
CA THR A 63 -7.52 -0.19 19.62
C THR A 63 -6.30 0.57 20.13
N ALA A 64 -6.30 1.88 19.97
CA ALA A 64 -5.23 2.74 20.48
C ALA A 64 -5.35 2.95 22.00
N VAL A 65 -4.23 3.27 22.68
CA VAL A 65 -4.24 3.62 24.10
C VAL A 65 -5.15 4.83 24.35
N PRO A 66 -5.80 4.94 25.52
CA PRO A 66 -6.61 6.09 25.87
C PRO A 66 -5.82 7.40 25.73
N GLY A 67 -6.37 8.34 25.01
CA GLY A 67 -5.72 9.63 24.75
C GLY A 67 -4.51 9.57 23.81
N ALA A 68 -4.39 8.53 22.97
CA ALA A 68 -3.35 8.43 21.96
C ALA A 68 -3.32 9.67 21.07
N ARG A 69 -2.13 10.25 20.88
CA ARG A 69 -1.94 11.45 20.03
C ARG A 69 -2.27 11.18 18.57
N SER A 70 -1.96 9.96 18.11
CA SER A 70 -2.30 9.49 16.75
C SER A 70 -3.81 9.37 16.50
N SER A 71 -4.63 9.27 17.55
CA SER A 71 -6.10 9.14 17.40
C SER A 71 -6.75 10.36 16.75
N ASN A 72 -6.13 11.54 16.84
CA ASN A 72 -6.62 12.75 16.19
C ASN A 72 -6.60 12.69 14.66
N THR A 73 -5.79 11.78 14.09
CA THR A 73 -5.62 11.62 12.63
C THR A 73 -5.99 10.24 12.12
N LEU A 74 -5.79 9.21 12.93
CA LEU A 74 -5.97 7.82 12.54
C LEU A 74 -7.21 7.17 13.18
N GLY A 75 -7.84 7.87 14.13
CA GLY A 75 -8.91 7.31 14.95
C GLY A 75 -8.40 6.38 16.06
N PRO A 76 -9.24 6.14 17.10
CA PRO A 76 -8.90 5.24 18.20
C PRO A 76 -9.07 3.75 17.81
N GLN A 77 -9.92 3.44 16.83
CA GLN A 77 -10.13 2.11 16.28
C GLN A 77 -9.59 2.08 14.85
N ARG A 78 -8.79 1.07 14.52
CA ARG A 78 -8.15 0.93 13.22
C ARG A 78 -8.28 -0.50 12.73
N GLU A 79 -8.53 -0.65 11.44
CA GLU A 79 -8.61 -1.94 10.78
C GLU A 79 -7.73 -1.96 9.55
N GLY A 80 -7.24 -3.13 9.19
CA GLY A 80 -6.45 -3.34 8.00
C GLY A 80 -6.02 -4.79 7.87
N THR A 81 -5.05 -5.02 7.02
CA THR A 81 -4.50 -6.33 6.73
C THR A 81 -3.15 -6.52 7.41
N GLY A 82 -2.93 -7.70 7.95
CA GLY A 82 -1.62 -8.19 8.35
C GLY A 82 -1.19 -9.34 7.46
N VAL A 83 0.08 -9.41 7.11
CA VAL A 83 0.69 -10.45 6.27
C VAL A 83 1.53 -11.36 7.14
N VAL A 84 1.20 -12.65 7.20
CA VAL A 84 1.94 -13.64 7.99
C VAL A 84 3.26 -13.93 7.29
N ILE A 85 4.39 -13.68 7.98
CA ILE A 85 5.74 -13.75 7.40
C ILE A 85 6.61 -14.88 7.97
N ASP A 86 6.19 -15.49 9.07
CA ASP A 86 6.87 -16.68 9.61
C ASP A 86 5.90 -17.65 10.32
N SER A 87 6.36 -18.87 10.56
CA SER A 87 5.58 -19.91 11.25
C SER A 87 5.42 -19.67 12.75
N SER A 88 6.17 -18.74 13.33
CA SER A 88 6.06 -18.39 14.75
C SER A 88 4.92 -17.39 15.01
N GLY A 89 4.26 -16.92 13.96
CA GLY A 89 3.13 -15.96 14.01
C GLY A 89 3.57 -14.50 13.97
N LEU A 90 4.70 -14.19 13.32
CA LEU A 90 5.05 -12.81 12.96
C LEU A 90 4.16 -12.34 11.81
N VAL A 91 3.61 -11.14 11.96
CA VAL A 91 2.70 -10.51 11.01
C VAL A 91 3.20 -9.12 10.68
N LEU A 92 3.46 -8.89 9.41
CA LEU A 92 3.88 -7.62 8.86
C LEU A 92 2.65 -6.79 8.44
N THR A 93 2.68 -5.51 8.72
CA THR A 93 1.61 -4.57 8.33
C THR A 93 2.20 -3.18 8.08
N ILE A 94 1.35 -2.19 7.87
CA ILE A 94 1.77 -0.79 7.81
C ILE A 94 1.78 -0.16 9.21
N GLY A 95 2.82 0.58 9.55
CA GLY A 95 3.12 1.03 10.90
C GLY A 95 2.06 1.93 11.53
N TYR A 96 1.37 2.78 10.73
CA TYR A 96 0.34 3.67 11.29
C TYR A 96 -0.86 2.91 11.89
N LEU A 97 -1.12 1.67 11.48
CA LEU A 97 -2.17 0.85 12.08
C LEU A 97 -1.84 0.49 13.53
N VAL A 98 -0.57 0.24 13.84
CA VAL A 98 -0.11 -0.24 15.15
C VAL A 98 0.51 0.82 16.05
N THR A 99 0.60 2.07 15.57
CA THR A 99 1.09 3.20 16.37
C THR A 99 0.19 3.43 17.57
N GLU A 100 0.79 3.52 18.79
CA GLU A 100 0.08 3.70 20.06
C GLU A 100 -1.03 2.64 20.30
N ALA A 101 -0.83 1.40 19.82
CA ALA A 101 -1.79 0.32 20.03
C ALA A 101 -1.82 -0.12 21.50
N ASP A 102 -3.03 -0.24 22.07
CA ASP A 102 -3.30 -0.88 23.36
C ASP A 102 -3.59 -2.37 23.16
N THR A 103 -4.55 -2.68 22.29
CA THR A 103 -4.94 -4.05 21.97
C THR A 103 -4.88 -4.31 20.47
N ILE A 104 -4.46 -5.52 20.13
CA ILE A 104 -4.44 -6.02 18.76
C ILE A 104 -5.10 -7.38 18.70
N GLU A 105 -6.03 -7.52 17.78
CA GLU A 105 -6.67 -8.78 17.42
C GLU A 105 -6.41 -9.11 15.96
N LEU A 106 -5.94 -10.33 15.70
CA LEU A 106 -5.81 -10.90 14.37
C LEU A 106 -6.98 -11.85 14.13
N THR A 107 -7.68 -11.69 13.01
CA THR A 107 -8.78 -12.57 12.63
C THR A 107 -8.44 -13.28 11.31
N THR A 108 -8.51 -14.61 11.31
CA THR A 108 -8.29 -15.44 10.12
C THR A 108 -9.54 -15.49 9.24
N ALA A 109 -9.43 -15.93 7.99
CA ALA A 109 -10.54 -15.97 7.05
C ALA A 109 -11.72 -16.86 7.55
N ASP A 110 -11.42 -17.91 8.34
CA ASP A 110 -12.44 -18.74 9.00
C ASP A 110 -13.03 -18.13 10.29
N GLY A 111 -12.70 -16.86 10.59
CA GLY A 111 -13.27 -16.09 11.70
C GLY A 111 -12.62 -16.34 13.07
N ARG A 112 -11.58 -17.17 13.17
CA ARG A 112 -10.88 -17.38 14.44
C ARG A 112 -10.06 -16.15 14.83
N LYS A 113 -10.07 -15.81 16.11
CA LYS A 113 -9.46 -14.62 16.68
C LYS A 113 -8.24 -14.96 17.52
N PHE A 114 -7.16 -14.20 17.32
CA PHE A 114 -5.87 -14.39 17.97
C PHE A 114 -5.40 -13.04 18.54
N PRO A 115 -5.22 -12.93 19.85
CA PRO A 115 -4.62 -11.72 20.41
C PRO A 115 -3.16 -11.63 19.98
N ALA A 116 -2.69 -10.40 19.79
CA ALA A 116 -1.33 -10.12 19.36
C ALA A 116 -0.73 -8.92 20.09
N ASN A 117 0.59 -8.82 20.08
CA ASN A 117 1.34 -7.69 20.61
C ASN A 117 2.09 -6.98 19.50
N VAL A 118 2.28 -5.67 19.65
CA VAL A 118 3.21 -4.91 18.81
C VAL A 118 4.62 -5.38 19.13
N ILE A 119 5.39 -5.78 18.12
CA ILE A 119 6.83 -5.92 18.22
C ILE A 119 7.46 -4.52 18.05
N GLY A 120 7.05 -3.78 17.06
CA GLY A 120 7.52 -2.43 16.80
C GLY A 120 6.99 -1.88 15.49
N PHE A 121 7.33 -0.63 15.24
CA PHE A 121 7.16 0.00 13.92
C PHE A 121 8.37 0.88 13.62
N ASP A 122 8.68 1.02 12.34
CA ASP A 122 9.78 1.83 11.87
C ASP A 122 9.27 3.06 11.12
N ASN A 123 9.55 4.24 11.65
CA ASN A 123 9.14 5.50 11.03
C ASN A 123 9.88 5.79 9.71
N THR A 124 11.00 5.11 9.46
CA THR A 124 11.80 5.27 8.23
C THR A 124 11.17 4.54 7.06
N THR A 125 10.82 3.28 7.24
CA THR A 125 10.16 2.46 6.20
C THR A 125 8.65 2.61 6.22
N GLY A 126 8.07 2.97 7.36
CA GLY A 126 6.62 2.99 7.59
C GLY A 126 6.04 1.62 7.88
N LEU A 127 6.84 0.57 8.04
CA LEU A 127 6.38 -0.79 8.30
C LEU A 127 6.16 -1.04 9.80
N GLY A 128 5.20 -1.90 10.12
CA GLY A 128 4.89 -2.36 11.47
C GLY A 128 4.94 -3.87 11.57
N LEU A 129 5.38 -4.37 12.73
CA LEU A 129 5.48 -5.79 13.01
C LEU A 129 4.72 -6.12 14.28
N VAL A 130 3.86 -7.12 14.22
CA VAL A 130 3.11 -7.67 15.35
C VAL A 130 3.39 -9.16 15.52
N LYS A 131 3.22 -9.65 16.72
CA LYS A 131 3.40 -11.06 17.08
C LYS A 131 2.11 -11.61 17.63
N SER A 132 1.56 -12.63 16.99
CA SER A 132 0.46 -13.41 17.53
C SER A 132 0.88 -14.10 18.84
N MET A 133 0.04 -14.06 19.84
CA MET A 133 0.27 -14.74 21.12
C MET A 133 0.08 -16.27 21.03
N LYS A 134 -0.48 -16.75 19.93
CA LYS A 134 -0.68 -18.19 19.65
C LYS A 134 -0.26 -18.46 18.19
N PRO A 135 0.18 -19.67 17.87
CA PRO A 135 0.47 -20.05 16.48
C PRO A 135 -0.73 -19.79 15.57
N LEU A 136 -0.47 -19.17 14.43
CA LEU A 136 -1.48 -18.95 13.40
C LEU A 136 -1.56 -20.18 12.46
N PRO A 137 -2.75 -20.65 12.12
CA PRO A 137 -2.92 -21.79 11.21
C PRO A 137 -2.83 -21.35 9.74
N ILE A 138 -1.87 -20.49 9.43
CA ILE A 138 -1.68 -19.86 8.12
C ILE A 138 -0.24 -20.08 7.70
N LYS A 139 -0.04 -20.54 6.47
CA LYS A 139 1.29 -20.66 5.88
C LYS A 139 1.89 -19.27 5.65
N PRO A 140 3.13 -19.02 6.09
CA PRO A 140 3.79 -17.74 5.82
C PRO A 140 3.98 -17.49 4.32
N VAL A 141 3.99 -16.21 3.93
CA VAL A 141 4.33 -15.80 2.58
C VAL A 141 5.84 -15.82 2.36
N ASP A 142 6.26 -16.22 1.15
CA ASP A 142 7.66 -16.09 0.74
C ASP A 142 7.95 -14.64 0.32
N PHE A 143 9.12 -14.11 0.72
CA PHE A 143 9.56 -12.79 0.26
C PHE A 143 10.04 -12.86 -1.20
N GLY A 144 9.52 -11.94 -2.00
CA GLY A 144 10.03 -11.63 -3.32
C GLY A 144 11.20 -10.64 -3.27
N GLN A 145 11.51 -10.07 -4.40
CA GLN A 145 12.51 -9.01 -4.58
C GLN A 145 11.82 -7.82 -5.26
N SER A 146 11.46 -6.80 -4.49
CA SER A 146 10.72 -5.64 -5.01
C SER A 146 11.52 -4.80 -6.00
N SER A 147 12.85 -4.80 -5.88
CA SER A 147 13.75 -4.13 -6.83
C SER A 147 13.72 -4.77 -8.22
N ALA A 148 13.45 -6.08 -8.32
CA ALA A 148 13.34 -6.80 -9.59
C ALA A 148 11.98 -6.65 -10.27
N ALA A 149 10.97 -6.14 -9.59
CA ALA A 149 9.64 -5.90 -10.15
C ALA A 149 9.69 -4.74 -11.17
N ASN A 150 9.02 -4.92 -12.31
CA ASN A 150 9.05 -3.99 -13.42
C ASN A 150 7.71 -3.29 -13.62
N LEU A 151 7.74 -2.19 -14.37
CA LEU A 151 6.52 -1.54 -14.84
C LEU A 151 5.73 -2.50 -15.75
N ARG A 152 4.41 -2.50 -15.59
CA ARG A 152 3.44 -3.37 -16.26
C ARG A 152 3.42 -4.83 -15.78
N ASP A 153 4.23 -5.19 -14.79
CA ASP A 153 4.07 -6.50 -14.14
C ASP A 153 2.66 -6.61 -13.56
N ILE A 154 2.04 -7.76 -13.79
CA ILE A 154 0.75 -8.11 -13.17
C ILE A 154 1.04 -8.55 -11.75
N VAL A 155 0.31 -7.97 -10.81
CA VAL A 155 0.41 -8.24 -9.38
C VAL A 155 -0.97 -8.47 -8.79
N LEU A 156 -1.02 -9.11 -7.62
CA LEU A 156 -2.24 -9.23 -6.82
C LEU A 156 -2.11 -8.36 -5.58
N ILE A 157 -3.13 -7.57 -5.31
CA ILE A 157 -3.31 -6.85 -4.05
C ILE A 157 -4.23 -7.70 -3.20
N VAL A 158 -3.71 -8.24 -2.09
CA VAL A 158 -4.46 -9.12 -1.20
C VAL A 158 -4.68 -8.40 0.12
N GLY A 159 -5.87 -7.84 0.27
CA GLY A 159 -6.40 -7.34 1.53
C GLY A 159 -7.22 -8.43 2.23
N PHE A 160 -7.46 -8.29 3.53
CA PHE A 160 -8.29 -9.24 4.27
C PHE A 160 -9.71 -9.34 3.68
N ASP A 161 -10.26 -8.23 3.19
CA ASP A 161 -11.63 -8.16 2.66
C ASP A 161 -11.71 -8.43 1.15
N GLY A 162 -10.62 -8.86 0.49
CA GLY A 162 -10.66 -9.22 -0.91
C GLY A 162 -9.33 -9.23 -1.62
N VAL A 163 -9.36 -9.76 -2.84
CA VAL A 163 -8.21 -9.88 -3.75
C VAL A 163 -8.50 -9.06 -5.00
N ALA A 164 -7.54 -8.24 -5.41
CA ALA A 164 -7.67 -7.42 -6.60
C ALA A 164 -6.44 -7.55 -7.51
N PRO A 165 -6.59 -7.91 -8.79
CA PRO A 165 -5.51 -7.84 -9.76
C PRO A 165 -5.19 -6.37 -10.09
N ALA A 166 -3.90 -6.07 -10.26
CA ALA A 166 -3.43 -4.75 -10.62
C ALA A 166 -2.16 -4.84 -11.46
N TYR A 167 -1.72 -3.70 -11.96
CA TYR A 167 -0.44 -3.55 -12.65
C TYR A 167 0.46 -2.59 -11.88
N ILE A 168 1.76 -2.83 -11.87
CA ILE A 168 2.74 -1.84 -11.44
C ILE A 168 2.79 -0.75 -12.52
N VAL A 169 2.37 0.46 -12.18
CA VAL A 169 2.28 1.57 -13.14
C VAL A 169 3.37 2.62 -12.95
N SER A 170 4.00 2.65 -11.78
CA SER A 170 5.13 3.53 -11.50
C SER A 170 5.98 2.98 -10.36
N LYS A 171 7.27 3.27 -10.40
CA LYS A 171 8.21 3.13 -9.28
C LYS A 171 8.94 4.47 -9.18
N ARG A 172 8.75 5.18 -8.08
CA ARG A 172 9.30 6.53 -7.89
C ARG A 172 9.37 6.91 -6.42
N PRO A 173 10.14 7.95 -6.05
CA PRO A 173 10.13 8.47 -4.69
C PRO A 173 8.71 8.86 -4.25
N PHE A 174 8.44 8.64 -2.97
CA PHE A 174 7.24 9.12 -2.30
C PHE A 174 7.63 10.10 -1.19
N VAL A 175 7.09 11.31 -1.24
CA VAL A 175 7.28 12.34 -0.22
C VAL A 175 5.96 12.51 0.53
N GLY A 176 5.91 12.02 1.77
CA GLY A 176 4.75 12.14 2.64
C GLY A 176 4.70 13.52 3.31
N TYR A 177 3.49 14.02 3.56
CA TYR A 177 3.30 15.30 4.23
C TYR A 177 3.65 15.28 5.74
N TRP A 178 3.96 14.11 6.31
CA TRP A 178 4.23 13.90 7.75
C TRP A 178 5.69 13.56 8.07
N GLU A 179 6.65 14.24 7.46
CA GLU A 179 8.09 13.97 7.59
C GLU A 179 8.45 12.52 7.23
N TYR A 180 8.09 12.12 6.03
CA TYR A 180 8.30 10.77 5.50
C TYR A 180 8.77 10.82 4.05
N LEU A 181 9.79 10.02 3.74
CA LEU A 181 10.35 9.91 2.39
C LEU A 181 10.76 8.46 2.13
N LEU A 182 10.27 7.90 1.06
CA LEU A 182 10.77 6.67 0.46
C LEU A 182 11.54 7.04 -0.81
N ASP A 183 12.73 6.50 -0.97
CA ASP A 183 13.54 6.71 -2.18
C ASP A 183 12.88 6.07 -3.40
N GLU A 184 12.20 4.94 -3.20
CA GLU A 184 11.36 4.29 -4.18
C GLU A 184 10.12 3.72 -3.50
N ALA A 185 8.93 3.99 -4.03
CA ALA A 185 7.67 3.34 -3.69
C ALA A 185 7.10 2.66 -4.95
N ILE A 186 6.31 1.61 -4.77
CA ILE A 186 5.63 0.91 -5.87
C ILE A 186 4.21 1.45 -5.96
N TYR A 187 3.80 1.85 -7.17
CA TYR A 187 2.45 2.32 -7.44
C TYR A 187 1.73 1.37 -8.36
N THR A 188 0.49 1.06 -8.02
CA THR A 188 -0.35 0.15 -8.81
C THR A 188 -1.65 0.81 -9.25
N ALA A 189 -2.22 0.32 -10.34
CA ALA A 189 -3.55 0.64 -10.83
C ALA A 189 -4.19 -0.63 -11.44
N PRO A 190 -5.54 -0.77 -11.42
CA PRO A 190 -6.51 0.15 -10.81
C PRO A 190 -6.40 0.21 -9.29
N ALA A 191 -7.04 1.23 -8.69
CA ALA A 191 -7.12 1.36 -7.23
C ALA A 191 -8.03 0.30 -6.61
N THR A 192 -7.63 -0.22 -5.44
CA THR A 192 -8.51 -0.99 -4.55
C THR A 192 -8.76 -0.24 -3.24
N VAL A 193 -9.90 -0.51 -2.59
CA VAL A 193 -10.23 0.07 -1.28
C VAL A 193 -9.57 -0.69 -0.13
N ASN A 194 -9.17 -1.95 -0.34
CA ASN A 194 -8.60 -2.84 0.69
C ASN A 194 -7.06 -2.79 0.69
N TRP A 195 -6.50 -1.60 0.74
CA TRP A 195 -5.06 -1.38 0.58
C TRP A 195 -4.28 -1.29 1.89
N GLN A 196 -4.93 -1.00 3.02
CA GLN A 196 -4.26 -0.74 4.30
C GLN A 196 -3.58 -2.01 4.84
N GLY A 197 -2.25 -2.06 4.76
CA GLY A 197 -1.47 -3.24 5.15
C GLY A 197 -1.56 -4.42 4.19
N ALA A 198 -2.26 -4.30 3.06
CA ALA A 198 -2.45 -5.37 2.08
C ALA A 198 -1.11 -5.89 1.52
N ALA A 199 -1.07 -7.19 1.23
CA ALA A 199 0.07 -7.78 0.52
C ALA A 199 0.04 -7.41 -0.96
N LEU A 200 1.15 -6.93 -1.50
CA LEU A 200 1.40 -6.88 -2.92
C LEU A 200 2.16 -8.14 -3.33
N LEU A 201 1.53 -9.02 -4.09
CA LEU A 201 2.12 -10.29 -4.49
C LEU A 201 2.48 -10.31 -5.97
N SER A 202 3.62 -10.92 -6.29
CA SER A 202 3.99 -11.25 -7.68
C SER A 202 3.07 -12.36 -8.22
N ARG A 203 3.19 -12.67 -9.53
CA ARG A 203 2.46 -13.79 -10.16
C ARG A 203 2.79 -15.15 -9.54
N GLU A 204 3.99 -15.29 -8.97
CA GLU A 204 4.46 -16.49 -8.27
C GLU A 204 4.02 -16.51 -6.78
N GLY A 205 3.20 -15.56 -6.33
CA GLY A 205 2.73 -15.46 -4.95
C GLY A 205 3.76 -14.93 -3.95
N LYS A 206 4.85 -14.31 -4.40
CA LYS A 206 5.89 -13.76 -3.52
C LYS A 206 5.58 -12.33 -3.13
N LEU A 207 5.82 -11.98 -1.86
CA LEU A 207 5.57 -10.65 -1.33
C LEU A 207 6.54 -9.62 -1.90
N LEU A 208 6.01 -8.59 -2.57
CA LEU A 208 6.75 -7.48 -3.16
C LEU A 208 6.64 -6.19 -2.34
N GLY A 209 5.58 -6.02 -1.55
CA GLY A 209 5.38 -4.81 -0.76
C GLY A 209 4.15 -4.87 0.13
N ILE A 210 4.02 -3.84 0.97
CA ILE A 210 2.90 -3.65 1.91
C ILE A 210 2.14 -2.39 1.54
N GLY A 211 0.83 -2.49 1.43
CA GLY A 211 -0.07 -1.39 1.08
C GLY A 211 -0.06 -0.28 2.13
N SER A 212 0.16 0.94 1.67
CA SER A 212 0.29 2.11 2.54
C SER A 212 -0.77 3.17 2.29
N LEU A 213 -1.03 3.53 1.03
CA LEU A 213 -1.93 4.64 0.70
C LEU A 213 -2.77 4.37 -0.55
N ALA A 214 -3.95 4.97 -0.59
CA ALA A 214 -4.63 5.29 -1.84
C ALA A 214 -4.09 6.63 -2.36
N VAL A 215 -3.84 6.70 -3.66
CA VAL A 215 -3.28 7.89 -4.31
C VAL A 215 -4.10 8.27 -5.55
N GLY A 216 -4.16 9.57 -5.86
CA GLY A 216 -4.87 10.06 -7.04
C GLY A 216 -4.01 10.10 -8.31
N ASP A 217 -2.71 9.89 -8.18
CA ASP A 217 -1.69 10.14 -9.21
C ASP A 217 -0.73 8.95 -9.41
N ALA A 218 -1.23 7.72 -9.37
CA ALA A 218 -0.40 6.51 -9.42
C ALA A 218 0.60 6.48 -10.59
N VAL A 219 0.28 7.10 -11.72
CA VAL A 219 1.14 7.20 -12.92
C VAL A 219 2.02 8.47 -12.91
N GLY A 220 2.12 9.17 -11.77
CA GLY A 220 2.89 10.41 -11.63
C GLY A 220 2.06 11.66 -11.89
N LYS A 221 2.33 12.46 -12.94
CA LYS A 221 1.62 13.73 -13.19
C LYS A 221 0.19 13.55 -13.72
N SER A 222 -0.23 12.34 -14.04
CA SER A 222 -1.57 12.03 -14.55
C SER A 222 -2.49 11.67 -13.38
N ALA A 223 -3.72 12.19 -13.41
CA ALA A 223 -4.75 11.88 -12.41
C ALA A 223 -5.33 10.46 -12.61
N VAL A 224 -4.54 9.45 -12.32
CA VAL A 224 -4.93 8.04 -12.37
C VAL A 224 -4.95 7.51 -10.93
N PRO A 225 -6.13 7.19 -10.39
CA PRO A 225 -6.24 6.60 -9.06
C PRO A 225 -5.52 5.26 -8.96
N GLY A 226 -4.87 5.02 -7.84
CA GLY A 226 -4.17 3.76 -7.56
C GLY A 226 -3.81 3.62 -6.10
N ASN A 227 -2.92 2.68 -5.82
CA ASN A 227 -2.41 2.46 -4.48
C ASN A 227 -0.88 2.55 -4.46
N MET A 228 -0.34 2.96 -3.32
CA MET A 228 1.08 3.02 -3.06
C MET A 228 1.47 1.97 -2.05
N PHE A 229 2.55 1.26 -2.34
CA PHE A 229 3.11 0.19 -1.53
C PHE A 229 4.53 0.51 -1.10
N VAL A 230 4.85 0.17 0.16
CA VAL A 230 6.21 0.16 0.68
C VAL A 230 6.90 -1.11 0.17
N PRO A 231 8.03 -1.00 -0.55
CA PRO A 231 8.74 -2.16 -1.10
C PRO A 231 9.26 -3.09 0.00
N ILE A 232 9.13 -4.41 -0.20
CA ILE A 232 9.57 -5.41 0.80
C ILE A 232 11.09 -5.40 1.01
N ASP A 233 11.87 -4.97 0.01
CA ASP A 233 13.32 -4.90 0.13
C ASP A 233 13.77 -3.88 1.21
N THR A 234 12.91 -2.92 1.59
CA THR A 234 13.19 -1.99 2.70
C THR A 234 13.16 -2.66 4.08
N LEU A 235 12.39 -3.76 4.23
CA LEU A 235 12.30 -4.52 5.47
C LEU A 235 13.51 -5.43 5.68
N LYS A 236 14.01 -6.07 4.62
CA LYS A 236 15.03 -7.12 4.71
C LYS A 236 16.26 -6.73 5.53
N PRO A 237 16.85 -5.52 5.36
CA PRO A 237 18.03 -5.11 6.13
C PRO A 237 17.77 -4.92 7.62
N VAL A 238 16.51 -4.63 8.01
CA VAL A 238 16.15 -4.21 9.37
C VAL A 238 15.32 -5.25 10.13
N LEU A 239 14.88 -6.33 9.47
CA LEU A 239 14.00 -7.34 10.05
C LEU A 239 14.62 -8.01 11.27
N GLY A 240 15.91 -8.32 11.23
CA GLY A 240 16.63 -8.93 12.35
C GLY A 240 16.62 -8.05 13.60
N ASP A 241 16.90 -6.76 13.45
CA ASP A 241 16.83 -5.77 14.53
C ASP A 241 15.41 -5.63 15.07
N PHE A 242 14.41 -5.60 14.18
CA PHE A 242 13.01 -5.52 14.56
C PHE A 242 12.60 -6.68 15.46
N ILE A 243 12.97 -7.91 15.08
CA ILE A 243 12.63 -9.12 15.86
C ILE A 243 13.37 -9.13 17.19
N ALA A 244 14.66 -8.79 17.20
CA ALA A 244 15.49 -8.87 18.39
C ALA A 244 15.23 -7.76 19.42
N ASN A 245 14.94 -6.54 18.96
CA ASN A 245 14.94 -5.34 19.79
C ASN A 245 13.59 -4.60 19.83
N GLY A 246 12.59 -5.04 19.04
CA GLY A 246 11.31 -4.33 18.87
C GLY A 246 11.42 -3.00 18.13
N ARG A 247 12.58 -2.69 17.61
CA ARG A 247 12.88 -1.44 16.89
C ARG A 247 14.10 -1.63 16.00
N VAL A 248 14.22 -0.78 15.00
CA VAL A 248 15.46 -0.66 14.22
C VAL A 248 16.52 0.01 15.09
N THR A 249 17.72 -0.56 15.15
CA THR A 249 18.81 -0.06 16.05
C THR A 249 19.57 1.10 15.46
N THR A 250 19.27 1.53 14.23
CA THR A 250 19.81 2.78 13.69
C THR A 250 19.35 3.97 14.52
N LYS A 251 20.23 4.98 14.63
CA LYS A 251 19.89 6.19 15.35
C LYS A 251 18.65 6.87 14.76
N PRO A 252 17.69 7.29 15.61
CA PRO A 252 16.48 7.92 15.14
C PRO A 252 16.77 9.18 14.34
N ARG A 253 16.00 9.39 13.27
CA ARG A 253 16.06 10.64 12.49
C ARG A 253 15.49 11.80 13.28
N PRO A 254 16.02 13.03 13.09
CA PRO A 254 15.40 14.25 13.60
C PRO A 254 13.95 14.35 13.12
N TRP A 255 13.05 14.60 14.04
CA TRP A 255 11.63 14.86 13.78
C TRP A 255 11.24 16.19 14.41
N LEU A 256 10.53 17.04 13.69
CA LEU A 256 10.12 18.36 14.13
C LEU A 256 8.66 18.43 14.56
N GLY A 257 7.83 17.48 14.12
CA GLY A 257 6.41 17.49 14.43
C GLY A 257 5.57 18.36 13.50
N ILE A 258 5.98 18.49 12.25
CA ILE A 258 5.23 19.24 11.25
C ILE A 258 4.54 18.34 10.24
N THR A 259 3.38 18.78 9.77
CA THR A 259 2.77 18.32 8.53
C THR A 259 2.95 19.43 7.51
N SER A 260 3.47 19.10 6.33
CA SER A 260 3.79 20.11 5.31
C SER A 260 3.38 19.68 3.92
N GLN A 261 3.23 20.63 3.02
CA GLN A 261 2.98 20.42 1.60
C GLN A 261 3.94 21.29 0.78
N GLU A 262 4.34 20.76 -0.37
CA GLU A 262 5.08 21.55 -1.35
C GLU A 262 4.12 22.24 -2.31
N ILE A 263 4.22 23.57 -2.39
CA ILE A 263 3.49 24.37 -3.36
C ILE A 263 4.50 25.29 -4.05
N GLN A 264 4.68 25.12 -5.35
CA GLN A 264 5.64 25.92 -6.17
C GLN A 264 7.07 25.90 -5.58
N GLY A 265 7.54 24.74 -5.16
CA GLY A 265 8.89 24.57 -4.57
C GLY A 265 9.06 25.11 -3.14
N LYS A 266 8.00 25.62 -2.50
CA LYS A 266 8.02 26.09 -1.11
C LYS A 266 7.39 25.07 -0.20
N VAL A 267 7.94 24.89 0.99
CA VAL A 267 7.45 23.97 2.02
C VAL A 267 6.51 24.73 2.95
N ILE A 268 5.21 24.48 2.84
CA ILE A 268 4.18 25.16 3.65
C ILE A 268 3.79 24.23 4.79
N VAL A 269 3.89 24.70 6.02
CA VAL A 269 3.42 24.00 7.22
C VAL A 269 1.89 24.02 7.22
N THR A 270 1.26 22.86 7.12
CA THR A 270 -0.20 22.73 7.14
C THR A 270 -0.73 22.40 8.54
N ARG A 271 0.11 21.78 9.37
CA ARG A 271 -0.21 21.48 10.77
C ARG A 271 1.07 21.34 11.58
N VAL A 272 1.00 21.67 12.87
CA VAL A 272 2.02 21.40 13.87
C VAL A 272 1.48 20.42 14.89
N SER A 273 2.28 19.44 15.29
CA SER A 273 1.91 18.45 16.31
C SER A 273 1.92 19.10 17.68
N ALA A 274 0.81 18.95 18.43
CA ALA A 274 0.72 19.45 19.79
C ALA A 274 1.81 18.84 20.70
N GLU A 275 2.42 19.66 21.54
CA GLU A 275 3.55 19.27 22.41
C GLU A 275 4.74 18.68 21.61
N GLY A 276 4.91 19.11 20.37
CA GLY A 276 6.03 18.72 19.50
C GLY A 276 7.07 19.83 19.35
N PRO A 277 8.27 19.50 18.87
CA PRO A 277 9.40 20.44 18.76
C PRO A 277 9.07 21.72 17.99
N ALA A 278 8.32 21.63 16.91
CA ALA A 278 7.95 22.76 16.08
C ALA A 278 6.98 23.71 16.82
N GLU A 279 6.02 23.17 17.58
CA GLU A 279 5.11 23.97 18.38
C GLU A 279 5.85 24.71 19.49
N GLU A 280 6.74 24.02 20.21
CA GLU A 280 7.59 24.61 21.25
C GLU A 280 8.47 25.74 20.72
N ALA A 281 8.94 25.61 19.47
CA ALA A 281 9.73 26.64 18.79
C ALA A 281 8.87 27.79 18.22
N GLY A 282 7.53 27.72 18.34
CA GLY A 282 6.62 28.78 17.90
C GLY A 282 6.23 28.72 16.41
N LEU A 283 6.51 27.60 15.71
CA LEU A 283 5.96 27.38 14.36
C LEU A 283 4.45 27.18 14.43
N ARG A 284 3.79 27.56 13.35
CA ARG A 284 2.33 27.46 13.20
C ARG A 284 1.93 27.02 11.80
N ALA A 285 0.72 26.51 11.66
CA ALA A 285 0.12 26.28 10.35
C ALA A 285 0.07 27.60 9.55
N GLY A 286 0.45 27.53 8.28
CA GLY A 286 0.59 28.67 7.39
C GLY A 286 2.03 29.21 7.28
N ASP A 287 2.96 28.84 8.16
CA ASP A 287 4.36 29.20 8.04
C ASP A 287 4.97 28.55 6.77
N ILE A 288 5.84 29.32 6.10
CA ILE A 288 6.51 28.87 4.87
C ILE A 288 8.01 28.70 5.16
N ILE A 289 8.48 27.48 5.11
CA ILE A 289 9.91 27.17 5.27
C ILE A 289 10.59 27.34 3.92
N VAL A 290 11.51 28.29 3.83
CA VAL A 290 12.22 28.63 2.59
C VAL A 290 13.68 28.20 2.61
N GLY A 291 14.23 27.87 3.80
CA GLY A 291 15.62 27.48 3.97
C GLY A 291 15.85 26.64 5.22
N LEU A 292 17.01 26.02 5.29
CA LEU A 292 17.55 25.31 6.45
C LEU A 292 19.00 25.74 6.66
N GLY A 293 19.30 26.36 7.84
CA GLY A 293 20.63 26.83 8.16
C GLY A 293 21.16 27.89 7.21
N GLY A 294 20.33 28.80 6.74
CA GLY A 294 20.69 29.86 5.79
C GLY A 294 20.82 29.38 4.34
N GLN A 295 20.51 28.10 4.05
CA GLN A 295 20.58 27.56 2.69
C GLN A 295 19.16 27.39 2.13
N PRO A 296 18.84 27.97 0.96
CA PRO A 296 17.52 27.85 0.35
C PRO A 296 17.15 26.39 0.07
N LEU A 297 15.86 26.06 0.24
CA LEU A 297 15.29 24.75 -0.10
C LEU A 297 14.80 24.73 -1.55
N THR A 298 14.92 23.55 -2.18
CA THR A 298 14.39 23.31 -3.53
C THR A 298 13.03 22.58 -3.52
N GLY A 299 12.57 22.15 -2.34
CA GLY A 299 11.28 21.48 -2.17
C GLY A 299 11.23 20.63 -0.90
N GLN A 300 10.14 19.89 -0.73
CA GLN A 300 9.88 19.11 0.48
C GLN A 300 10.85 17.91 0.63
N ALA A 301 11.17 17.23 -0.45
CA ALA A 301 12.14 16.13 -0.42
C ALA A 301 13.55 16.61 -0.01
N ASP A 302 13.98 17.76 -0.52
CA ASP A 302 15.24 18.40 -0.15
C ASP A 302 15.24 18.80 1.34
N PHE A 303 14.13 19.38 1.82
CA PHE A 303 13.95 19.69 3.22
C PHE A 303 14.16 18.47 4.13
N TYR A 304 13.46 17.38 3.87
CA TYR A 304 13.59 16.16 4.69
C TYR A 304 14.99 15.56 4.59
N THR A 305 15.55 15.52 3.40
CA THR A 305 16.92 14.99 3.20
C THR A 305 17.96 15.77 3.99
N ARG A 306 17.88 17.10 3.98
CA ARG A 306 18.82 17.97 4.73
C ARG A 306 18.55 17.92 6.23
N LEU A 307 17.29 17.89 6.65
CA LEU A 307 16.91 17.74 8.05
C LEU A 307 17.53 16.46 8.63
N TRP A 308 17.38 15.34 7.95
CA TRP A 308 17.92 14.06 8.44
C TRP A 308 19.44 13.94 8.32
N LYS A 309 20.08 14.73 7.48
CA LYS A 309 21.54 14.84 7.40
C LYS A 309 22.13 15.79 8.44
N SER A 310 21.33 16.61 9.13
CA SER A 310 21.82 17.56 10.11
C SER A 310 22.32 16.93 11.42
N GLY A 311 22.00 15.65 11.65
CA GLY A 311 22.43 14.89 12.81
C GLY A 311 21.41 13.86 13.27
N ASP A 312 21.61 13.34 14.47
CA ASP A 312 20.67 12.43 15.13
C ASP A 312 19.50 13.21 15.77
N ALA A 313 18.42 12.52 16.13
CA ALA A 313 17.33 13.10 16.90
C ALA A 313 17.86 13.78 18.17
N GLY A 314 17.35 14.97 18.45
CA GLY A 314 17.86 15.86 19.50
C GLY A 314 18.76 16.98 18.97
N VAL A 315 19.17 16.94 17.68
CA VAL A 315 19.91 18.05 17.06
C VAL A 315 19.05 19.31 16.99
N GLU A 316 19.65 20.48 17.25
CA GLU A 316 19.04 21.77 16.99
C GLU A 316 19.26 22.15 15.53
N VAL A 317 18.19 22.48 14.83
CA VAL A 317 18.21 22.97 13.45
C VAL A 317 17.65 24.38 13.38
N THR A 318 18.16 25.20 12.46
CA THR A 318 17.63 26.54 12.22
C THR A 318 16.81 26.51 10.93
N LEU A 319 15.52 26.75 11.03
CA LEU A 319 14.61 26.90 9.89
C LEU A 319 14.56 28.36 9.48
N ASP A 320 14.70 28.65 8.20
CA ASP A 320 14.50 29.96 7.63
C ASP A 320 13.02 30.08 7.21
N VAL A 321 12.22 30.81 7.99
CA VAL A 321 10.77 30.87 7.85
C VAL A 321 10.36 32.22 7.30
N LEU A 322 9.59 32.23 6.22
CA LEU A 322 9.02 33.45 5.66
C LEU A 322 7.78 33.86 6.46
N LYS A 323 7.89 34.98 7.19
CA LYS A 323 6.81 35.65 7.92
C LYS A 323 6.50 37.01 7.31
N GLY A 324 5.37 37.11 6.64
CA GLY A 324 5.07 38.31 5.82
C GLY A 324 6.12 38.47 4.71
N ASN A 325 6.88 39.58 4.75
CA ASN A 325 7.93 39.88 3.77
C ASN A 325 9.38 39.67 4.31
N LYS A 326 9.52 39.07 5.49
CA LYS A 326 10.82 38.86 6.13
C LYS A 326 11.07 37.37 6.34
N ILE A 327 12.33 36.99 6.20
CA ILE A 327 12.80 35.65 6.59
C ILE A 327 13.32 35.74 8.02
N GLU A 328 12.73 34.92 8.90
CA GLU A 328 13.11 34.84 10.31
C GLU A 328 13.71 33.45 10.59
N PRO A 329 14.93 33.39 11.22
CA PRO A 329 15.49 32.13 11.64
C PRO A 329 14.79 31.65 12.90
N ILE A 330 14.23 30.43 12.85
CA ILE A 330 13.61 29.76 13.98
C ILE A 330 14.43 28.52 14.33
N LYS A 331 14.93 28.46 15.56
CA LYS A 331 15.67 27.31 16.08
C LYS A 331 14.69 26.29 16.62
N VAL A 332 14.82 25.05 16.15
CA VAL A 332 13.99 23.93 16.57
C VAL A 332 14.89 22.81 17.06
N LYS A 333 14.71 22.39 18.31
CA LYS A 333 15.40 21.23 18.87
C LYS A 333 14.59 19.98 18.52
N SER A 334 15.06 19.20 17.56
CA SER A 334 14.41 17.98 17.11
C SER A 334 14.31 16.91 18.20
N MET A 335 13.47 15.93 18.00
CA MET A 335 13.38 14.74 18.86
C MET A 335 13.22 13.46 18.01
N ALA A 336 13.33 12.30 18.65
CA ALA A 336 12.90 11.03 18.05
C ALA A 336 11.37 10.98 18.01
N ARG A 337 10.80 10.66 16.84
CA ARG A 337 9.34 10.63 16.65
C ARG A 337 8.65 9.66 17.61
N GLU A 338 9.29 8.54 17.92
CA GLU A 338 8.79 7.54 18.87
C GLU A 338 8.57 8.12 20.27
N GLY A 339 9.41 9.06 20.70
CA GLY A 339 9.29 9.75 21.98
C GLY A 339 8.07 10.67 22.09
N HIS A 340 7.46 11.03 20.95
CA HIS A 340 6.23 11.83 20.93
C HIS A 340 4.98 10.98 21.18
N PHE A 341 5.02 9.69 20.90
CA PHE A 341 3.87 8.79 21.06
C PHE A 341 3.71 8.35 22.51
N ARG A 342 2.47 8.08 22.90
CA ARG A 342 2.16 7.55 24.23
C ARG A 342 2.45 6.06 24.29
N SER A 343 3.23 5.66 25.29
CA SER A 343 3.45 4.25 25.57
C SER A 343 2.27 3.65 26.35
N LYS A 344 2.02 2.36 26.16
CA LYS A 344 1.10 1.61 27.01
C LYS A 344 1.60 1.70 28.45
N PRO A 345 0.75 2.05 29.44
CA PRO A 345 1.15 2.00 30.83
C PRO A 345 1.62 0.59 31.20
N VAL A 346 2.81 0.46 31.76
CA VAL A 346 3.31 -0.79 32.33
C VAL A 346 2.84 -0.81 33.77
N TYR A 347 1.85 -1.63 34.07
CA TYR A 347 1.37 -1.87 35.44
C TYR A 347 2.12 -3.03 36.08
#